data_fd3b3be8d7e91fba4e52b1275672a804
#
_entry.id   fd3b3be8d7e91fba4e52b1275672a804
#
_cell.length_a   1.000
_cell.length_b   1.000
_cell.length_c   1.000
_cell.angle_alpha   90.00
_cell.angle_beta   90.00
_cell.angle_gamma   90.00
#
_symmetry.space_group_name_H-M   'P 1'
#
loop_
_entity.id
_entity.type
_entity.pdbx_description
1 polymer ?
#
loop_
_entity_poly.entity_id
_entity_poly.type
_entity_poly.pdbx_seq_one_letter_code
_entity_poly.pdbx_strand_id
1 'polypeptide(L)'
;MSKKAKKVTGYVNILRQADIFYDLSDAQLEMVAAICSEITLKKDEIVFEENSTGDELYVITDGAVDILLNPALTHAATAGQPSQPLTIATLRRGQTFGEVALVDQGLRSASAHCATKKATLLTIPSDRLNKLCGNYPDLGYRLMRNIAADLSFKIRGTDLMIREQLFWQPRSR
;
A
#
# COMPACT_ATOMS: atom_id res chain seq x y z
N MET A 1 28.68 10.88 -11.44
CA MET A 1 27.21 10.88 -11.35
C MET A 1 26.78 11.66 -10.10
N SER A 2 25.83 12.60 -10.26
CA SER A 2 25.28 13.40 -9.14
C SER A 2 24.62 12.49 -8.10
N LYS A 3 24.62 12.88 -6.79
CA LYS A 3 23.89 12.17 -5.71
C LYS A 3 22.43 11.92 -6.08
N LYS A 4 21.79 12.86 -6.79
CA LYS A 4 20.40 12.74 -7.27
C LYS A 4 20.24 11.60 -8.29
N ALA A 5 21.18 11.43 -9.23
CA ALA A 5 21.15 10.36 -10.23
C ALA A 5 21.31 8.97 -9.58
N LYS A 6 22.21 8.80 -8.60
CA LYS A 6 22.37 7.55 -7.85
C LYS A 6 21.09 7.18 -7.07
N LYS A 7 20.40 8.18 -6.52
CA LYS A 7 19.16 7.97 -5.76
C LYS A 7 18.03 7.49 -6.68
N VAL A 8 17.84 8.11 -7.84
CA VAL A 8 16.85 7.72 -8.85
C VAL A 8 17.10 6.29 -9.35
N THR A 9 18.36 5.94 -9.67
CA THR A 9 18.72 4.56 -10.08
C THR A 9 18.38 3.53 -8.99
N GLY A 10 18.60 3.87 -7.72
CA GLY A 10 18.18 3.01 -6.59
C GLY A 10 16.68 2.80 -6.56
N TYR A 11 15.90 3.85 -6.77
CA TYR A 11 14.44 3.77 -6.78
C TYR A 11 13.91 2.93 -7.96
N VAL A 12 14.48 3.07 -9.16
CA VAL A 12 14.11 2.25 -10.34
C VAL A 12 14.22 0.75 -10.03
N ASN A 13 15.31 0.34 -9.37
CA ASN A 13 15.51 -1.07 -9.01
C ASN A 13 14.46 -1.59 -8.02
N ILE A 14 13.98 -0.73 -7.12
CA ILE A 14 12.93 -1.06 -6.15
C ILE A 14 11.57 -1.12 -6.85
N LEU A 15 11.23 -0.10 -7.64
CA LEU A 15 9.97 -0.03 -8.37
C LEU A 15 9.81 -1.24 -9.30
N ARG A 16 10.89 -1.68 -9.94
CA ARG A 16 10.87 -2.88 -10.81
C ARG A 16 10.46 -4.17 -10.06
N GLN A 17 10.65 -4.23 -8.74
CA GLN A 17 10.30 -5.39 -7.91
C GLN A 17 8.85 -5.36 -7.43
N ALA A 18 8.17 -4.21 -7.54
CA ALA A 18 6.80 -4.06 -7.08
C ALA A 18 5.80 -4.39 -8.21
N ASP A 19 4.85 -5.27 -7.90
CA ASP A 19 3.93 -5.86 -8.88
C ASP A 19 3.12 -4.83 -9.65
N ILE A 20 2.75 -3.71 -9.01
CA ILE A 20 1.99 -2.64 -9.69
C ILE A 20 2.79 -1.92 -10.78
N PHE A 21 4.12 -2.04 -10.80
CA PHE A 21 4.99 -1.49 -11.85
C PHE A 21 5.47 -2.55 -12.85
N TYR A 22 4.89 -3.75 -12.79
CA TYR A 22 5.20 -4.82 -13.73
C TYR A 22 5.00 -4.37 -15.19
N ASP A 23 5.91 -4.81 -16.08
CA ASP A 23 5.88 -4.51 -17.52
C ASP A 23 6.01 -3.01 -17.87
N LEU A 24 6.48 -2.16 -16.95
CA LEU A 24 6.92 -0.81 -17.28
C LEU A 24 8.35 -0.83 -17.81
N SER A 25 8.61 -0.05 -18.86
CA SER A 25 9.97 0.13 -19.41
C SER A 25 10.86 0.89 -18.41
N ASP A 26 12.19 0.78 -18.60
CA ASP A 26 13.15 1.51 -17.76
C ASP A 26 12.90 3.02 -17.78
N ALA A 27 12.59 3.59 -18.95
CA ALA A 27 12.26 5.00 -19.07
C ALA A 27 10.98 5.37 -18.28
N GLN A 28 9.96 4.51 -18.28
CA GLN A 28 8.73 4.72 -17.49
C GLN A 28 9.02 4.60 -15.99
N LEU A 29 9.83 3.64 -15.58
CA LEU A 29 10.26 3.50 -14.18
C LEU A 29 11.08 4.71 -13.70
N GLU A 30 11.95 5.27 -14.56
CA GLU A 30 12.70 6.49 -14.26
C GLU A 30 11.77 7.70 -14.07
N MET A 31 10.72 7.83 -14.88
CA MET A 31 9.70 8.87 -14.72
C MET A 31 8.99 8.76 -13.38
N VAL A 32 8.58 7.56 -12.98
CA VAL A 32 7.98 7.32 -11.66
C VAL A 32 9.00 7.60 -10.55
N ALA A 33 10.23 7.09 -10.67
CA ALA A 33 11.29 7.31 -9.68
C ALA A 33 11.59 8.80 -9.44
N ALA A 34 11.45 9.62 -10.50
CA ALA A 34 11.71 11.06 -10.42
C ALA A 34 10.71 11.83 -9.54
N ILE A 35 9.49 11.30 -9.35
CA ILE A 35 8.45 11.87 -8.49
C ILE A 35 8.41 11.27 -7.08
N CYS A 36 9.20 10.20 -6.82
CA CYS A 36 9.26 9.56 -5.51
C CYS A 36 10.03 10.39 -4.49
N SER A 37 9.61 10.26 -3.24
CA SER A 37 10.35 10.67 -2.05
C SER A 37 10.60 9.45 -1.16
N GLU A 38 11.54 9.55 -0.23
CA GLU A 38 11.83 8.46 0.72
C GLU A 38 11.57 8.95 2.13
N ILE A 39 10.84 8.14 2.88
CA ILE A 39 10.62 8.33 4.32
C ILE A 39 11.13 7.12 5.09
N THR A 40 11.52 7.35 6.33
CA THR A 40 11.95 6.30 7.24
C THR A 40 11.14 6.40 8.52
N LEU A 41 10.64 5.26 8.97
CA LEU A 41 9.80 5.14 10.16
C LEU A 41 10.45 4.20 11.17
N LYS A 42 10.25 4.48 12.45
CA LYS A 42 10.59 3.59 13.55
C LYS A 42 9.42 2.67 13.86
N LYS A 43 9.66 1.64 14.66
CA LYS A 43 8.63 0.72 15.11
C LYS A 43 7.44 1.48 15.72
N ASP A 44 6.24 1.03 15.38
CA ASP A 44 4.94 1.55 15.81
C ASP A 44 4.62 2.98 15.33
N GLU A 45 5.51 3.63 14.54
CA GLU A 45 5.17 4.90 13.89
C GLU A 45 4.09 4.68 12.82
N ILE A 46 3.13 5.60 12.81
CA ILE A 46 1.96 5.57 11.94
C ILE A 46 2.35 6.17 10.58
N VAL A 47 2.01 5.47 9.49
CA VAL A 47 2.09 5.99 8.13
C VAL A 47 0.83 6.80 7.81
N PHE A 48 -0.33 6.22 8.07
CA PHE A 48 -1.64 6.88 8.02
C PHE A 48 -2.67 6.09 8.84
N GLU A 49 -3.75 6.75 9.19
CA GLU A 49 -4.86 6.16 9.96
C GLU A 49 -6.06 5.86 9.07
N GLU A 50 -6.84 4.85 9.45
CA GLU A 50 -8.13 4.51 8.84
C GLU A 50 -9.07 5.72 8.88
N ASN A 51 -9.84 5.92 7.80
CA ASN A 51 -10.73 7.07 7.58
C ASN A 51 -10.03 8.43 7.47
N SER A 52 -8.69 8.49 7.46
CA SER A 52 -7.98 9.72 7.11
C SER A 52 -8.00 9.97 5.61
N THR A 53 -7.84 11.22 5.21
CA THR A 53 -7.56 11.58 3.83
C THR A 53 -6.09 11.27 3.51
N GLY A 54 -5.80 10.88 2.29
CA GLY A 54 -4.42 10.66 1.88
C GLY A 54 -4.31 10.48 0.37
N ASP A 55 -3.29 11.08 -0.20
CA ASP A 55 -3.03 11.19 -1.63
C ASP A 55 -1.69 10.59 -2.04
N GLU A 56 -1.18 9.64 -1.28
CA GLU A 56 0.10 9.01 -1.53
C GLU A 56 -0.04 7.49 -1.65
N LEU A 57 0.69 6.95 -2.61
CA LEU A 57 0.98 5.52 -2.77
C LEU A 57 2.35 5.22 -2.15
N TYR A 58 2.49 4.08 -1.52
CA TYR A 58 3.72 3.67 -0.83
C TYR A 58 4.29 2.37 -1.39
N VAL A 59 5.62 2.31 -1.49
CA VAL A 59 6.38 1.09 -1.81
C VAL A 59 7.37 0.81 -0.68
N ILE A 60 7.33 -0.39 -0.11
CA ILE A 60 8.25 -0.78 0.96
C ILE A 60 9.61 -1.13 0.36
N THR A 61 10.64 -0.40 0.76
CA THR A 61 12.02 -0.64 0.32
C THR A 61 12.82 -1.47 1.30
N ASP A 62 12.49 -1.34 2.60
CA ASP A 62 13.10 -2.09 3.69
C ASP A 62 12.14 -2.18 4.89
N GLY A 63 12.23 -3.25 5.67
CA GLY A 63 11.37 -3.50 6.82
C GLY A 63 10.00 -4.06 6.45
N ALA A 64 9.00 -3.80 7.30
CA ALA A 64 7.62 -4.25 7.13
C ALA A 64 6.63 -3.22 7.69
N VAL A 65 5.40 -3.26 7.17
CA VAL A 65 4.27 -2.42 7.55
C VAL A 65 3.07 -3.31 7.84
N ASP A 66 2.45 -3.13 9.01
CA ASP A 66 1.20 -3.76 9.38
C ASP A 66 0.02 -2.91 8.90
N ILE A 67 -0.94 -3.58 8.27
CA ILE A 67 -2.23 -3.02 7.89
C ILE A 67 -3.24 -3.44 8.94
N LEU A 68 -3.89 -2.45 9.57
CA LEU A 68 -4.76 -2.65 10.72
C LEU A 68 -6.16 -2.11 10.46
N LEU A 69 -7.16 -2.84 10.93
CA LEU A 69 -8.53 -2.37 11.04
C LEU A 69 -8.85 -2.07 12.51
N ASN A 70 -9.56 -0.98 12.74
CA ASN A 70 -10.06 -0.66 14.06
C ASN A 70 -11.51 -1.14 14.20
N PRO A 71 -11.77 -2.22 14.96
CA PRO A 71 -13.13 -2.73 15.14
C PRO A 71 -14.08 -1.72 15.78
N ALA A 72 -13.57 -0.76 16.55
CA ALA A 72 -14.38 0.30 17.15
C ALA A 72 -15.03 1.24 16.11
N LEU A 73 -14.50 1.28 14.89
CA LEU A 73 -15.05 2.06 13.78
C LEU A 73 -16.13 1.29 13.00
N THR A 74 -16.39 0.03 13.35
CA THR A 74 -17.44 -0.78 12.74
C THR A 74 -18.71 -0.74 13.59
N HIS A 75 -19.88 -0.83 12.96
CA HIS A 75 -21.18 -0.92 13.66
C HIS A 75 -21.33 -2.20 14.52
N ALA A 76 -20.38 -3.14 14.44
CA ALA A 76 -20.34 -4.36 15.23
C ALA A 76 -19.64 -4.20 16.59
N ALA A 77 -19.12 -3.01 16.91
CA ALA A 77 -18.51 -2.74 18.21
C ALA A 77 -19.59 -2.82 19.30
N THR A 78 -19.57 -3.91 20.07
CA THR A 78 -20.41 -4.05 21.28
C THR A 78 -19.95 -3.00 22.28
N ALA A 79 -20.85 -2.10 22.65
CA ALA A 79 -20.58 -1.03 23.61
C ALA A 79 -19.96 -1.61 24.89
N GLY A 80 -18.72 -1.25 25.19
CA GLY A 80 -18.05 -1.56 26.45
C GLY A 80 -16.82 -2.47 26.39
N GLN A 81 -16.43 -3.01 25.22
CA GLN A 81 -15.13 -3.70 25.12
C GLN A 81 -14.11 -2.82 24.38
N PRO A 82 -12.91 -2.59 24.94
CA PRO A 82 -11.83 -1.93 24.23
C PRO A 82 -11.38 -2.87 23.09
N SER A 83 -11.81 -2.57 21.87
CA SER A 83 -11.38 -3.32 20.69
C SER A 83 -10.00 -2.83 20.28
N GLN A 84 -9.00 -3.68 20.45
CA GLN A 84 -7.67 -3.39 19.91
C GLN A 84 -7.69 -3.48 18.39
N PRO A 85 -6.90 -2.64 17.68
CA PRO A 85 -6.74 -2.75 16.25
C PRO A 85 -6.30 -4.16 15.85
N LEU A 86 -6.93 -4.71 14.81
CA LEU A 86 -6.64 -6.04 14.28
C LEU A 86 -5.70 -5.92 13.08
N THR A 87 -4.54 -6.55 13.15
CA THR A 87 -3.64 -6.67 11.99
C THR A 87 -4.25 -7.65 10.98
N ILE A 88 -4.62 -7.15 9.80
CA ILE A 88 -5.19 -7.94 8.71
C ILE A 88 -4.13 -8.39 7.70
N ALA A 89 -3.02 -7.68 7.60
CA ALA A 89 -1.89 -8.04 6.75
C ALA A 89 -0.60 -7.42 7.28
N THR A 90 0.53 -8.11 7.05
CA THR A 90 1.89 -7.56 7.23
C THR A 90 2.57 -7.53 5.87
N LEU A 91 2.77 -6.33 5.35
CA LEU A 91 3.41 -6.09 4.07
C LEU A 91 4.91 -5.94 4.23
N ARG A 92 5.66 -6.39 3.22
CA ARG A 92 7.12 -6.47 3.24
C ARG A 92 7.73 -5.78 2.03
N ARG A 93 9.05 -5.74 1.98
CA ARG A 93 9.82 -5.19 0.85
C ARG A 93 9.26 -5.61 -0.51
N GLY A 94 9.12 -4.64 -1.42
CA GLY A 94 8.58 -4.80 -2.77
C GLY A 94 7.05 -4.71 -2.84
N GLN A 95 6.34 -4.81 -1.72
CA GLN A 95 4.89 -4.66 -1.71
C GLN A 95 4.48 -3.18 -1.62
N THR A 96 3.26 -2.91 -2.07
CA THR A 96 2.66 -1.58 -2.16
C THR A 96 1.38 -1.50 -1.35
N PHE A 97 1.07 -0.29 -0.88
CA PHE A 97 -0.17 0.01 -0.16
C PHE A 97 -0.57 1.48 -0.32
N GLY A 98 -1.82 1.79 -0.02
CA GLY A 98 -2.40 3.12 -0.23
C GLY A 98 -2.96 3.33 -1.65
N GLU A 99 -2.98 2.26 -2.47
CA GLU A 99 -3.49 2.27 -3.84
C GLU A 99 -5.01 2.46 -3.92
N VAL A 100 -5.77 2.04 -2.90
CA VAL A 100 -7.23 2.17 -2.87
C VAL A 100 -7.62 3.65 -3.01
N ALA A 101 -7.08 4.51 -2.14
CA ALA A 101 -7.35 5.95 -2.18
C ALA A 101 -6.82 6.63 -3.46
N LEU A 102 -5.82 6.04 -4.14
CA LEU A 102 -5.37 6.52 -5.45
C LEU A 102 -6.44 6.31 -6.53
N VAL A 103 -7.14 5.17 -6.47
CA VAL A 103 -8.10 4.76 -7.51
C VAL A 103 -9.46 5.41 -7.29
N ASP A 104 -9.99 5.38 -6.07
CA ASP A 104 -11.35 5.85 -5.76
C ASP A 104 -11.41 7.26 -5.16
N GLN A 105 -10.26 7.86 -4.85
CA GLN A 105 -10.14 9.17 -4.18
C GLN A 105 -10.87 9.21 -2.82
N GLY A 106 -11.08 8.04 -2.23
CA GLY A 106 -11.76 7.86 -0.96
C GLY A 106 -10.85 8.07 0.24
N LEU A 107 -11.40 7.78 1.41
CA LEU A 107 -10.65 7.74 2.66
C LEU A 107 -9.78 6.47 2.73
N ARG A 108 -8.75 6.50 3.58
CA ARG A 108 -7.94 5.30 3.86
C ARG A 108 -8.81 4.19 4.43
N SER A 109 -8.82 3.05 3.79
CA SER A 109 -9.64 1.87 4.16
C SER A 109 -9.14 1.11 5.39
N ALA A 110 -7.92 1.42 5.85
CA ALA A 110 -7.26 0.80 6.99
C ALA A 110 -6.17 1.72 7.52
N SER A 111 -5.64 1.46 8.71
CA SER A 111 -4.42 2.11 9.23
C SER A 111 -3.18 1.35 8.78
N ALA A 112 -2.05 2.06 8.65
CA ALA A 112 -0.76 1.47 8.31
C ALA A 112 0.31 1.90 9.32
N HIS A 113 0.98 0.93 9.98
CA HIS A 113 1.97 1.17 11.01
C HIS A 113 3.28 0.42 10.69
N CYS A 114 4.41 1.00 11.09
CA CYS A 114 5.71 0.33 10.97
C CYS A 114 5.78 -0.88 11.89
N ALA A 115 5.84 -2.09 11.33
CA ALA A 115 5.86 -3.36 12.08
C ALA A 115 7.24 -3.74 12.61
N THR A 116 8.31 -3.23 11.99
CA THR A 116 9.70 -3.59 12.29
C THR A 116 10.42 -2.49 13.07
N LYS A 117 11.60 -2.79 13.61
CA LYS A 117 12.43 -1.80 14.33
C LYS A 117 12.64 -0.52 13.49
N LYS A 118 12.68 -0.67 12.17
CA LYS A 118 12.78 0.41 11.19
C LYS A 118 12.14 -0.05 9.89
N ALA A 119 11.41 0.83 9.22
CA ALA A 119 10.97 0.63 7.84
C ALA A 119 11.35 1.84 6.98
N THR A 120 11.65 1.60 5.72
CA THR A 120 11.90 2.64 4.72
C THR A 120 10.92 2.48 3.58
N LEU A 121 10.27 3.56 3.20
CA LEU A 121 9.23 3.59 2.17
C LEU A 121 9.58 4.61 1.09
N LEU A 122 9.25 4.30 -0.16
CA LEU A 122 9.08 5.32 -1.19
C LEU A 122 7.64 5.82 -1.14
N THR A 123 7.46 7.12 -1.11
CA THR A 123 6.18 7.79 -1.23
C THR A 123 6.04 8.33 -2.65
N ILE A 124 4.87 8.13 -3.24
CA ILE A 124 4.54 8.56 -4.61
C ILE A 124 3.27 9.41 -4.53
N PRO A 125 3.36 10.75 -4.69
CA PRO A 125 2.20 11.62 -4.65
C PRO A 125 1.23 11.31 -5.79
N SER A 126 -0.05 11.08 -5.45
CA SER A 126 -1.09 10.69 -6.41
C SER A 126 -1.34 11.75 -7.49
N ASP A 127 -1.27 13.03 -7.13
CA ASP A 127 -1.44 14.13 -8.08
C ASP A 127 -0.36 14.11 -9.19
N ARG A 128 0.89 13.83 -8.80
CA ARG A 128 2.01 13.71 -9.73
C ARG A 128 1.93 12.45 -10.56
N LEU A 129 1.54 11.34 -9.93
CA LEU A 129 1.39 10.07 -10.63
C LEU A 129 0.25 10.15 -11.65
N ASN A 130 -0.89 10.74 -11.29
CA ASN A 130 -2.02 10.94 -12.19
C ASN A 130 -1.67 11.86 -13.37
N LYS A 131 -0.92 12.95 -13.13
CA LYS A 131 -0.40 13.80 -14.21
C LYS A 131 0.53 13.04 -15.14
N LEU A 132 1.39 12.18 -14.58
CA LEU A 132 2.27 11.33 -15.36
C LEU A 132 1.48 10.35 -16.24
N CYS A 133 0.48 9.68 -15.68
CA CYS A 133 -0.41 8.78 -16.40
C CYS A 133 -1.19 9.50 -17.53
N GLY A 134 -1.66 10.71 -17.29
CA GLY A 134 -2.36 11.52 -18.29
C GLY A 134 -1.43 11.95 -19.45
N ASN A 135 -0.17 12.29 -19.16
CA ASN A 135 0.81 12.65 -20.16
C ASN A 135 1.37 11.45 -20.94
N TYR A 136 1.36 10.26 -20.32
CA TYR A 136 1.87 9.02 -20.89
C TYR A 136 0.81 7.90 -20.76
N PRO A 137 -0.21 7.88 -21.65
CA PRO A 137 -1.36 6.96 -21.54
C PRO A 137 -0.99 5.48 -21.49
N ASP A 138 0.07 5.05 -22.19
CA ASP A 138 0.56 3.66 -22.13
C ASP A 138 1.08 3.29 -20.73
N LEU A 139 1.81 4.19 -20.07
CA LEU A 139 2.21 4.01 -18.67
C LEU A 139 0.97 3.94 -17.77
N GLY A 140 0.04 4.88 -17.95
CA GLY A 140 -1.19 4.93 -17.17
C GLY A 140 -2.02 3.66 -17.30
N TYR A 141 -2.22 3.16 -18.53
CA TYR A 141 -2.94 1.91 -18.77
C TYR A 141 -2.29 0.71 -18.07
N ARG A 142 -0.97 0.54 -18.22
CA ARG A 142 -0.24 -0.57 -17.59
C ARG A 142 -0.33 -0.49 -16.07
N LEU A 143 -0.09 0.68 -15.51
CA LEU A 143 -0.17 0.92 -14.06
C LEU A 143 -1.57 0.59 -13.52
N MET A 144 -2.64 1.14 -14.12
CA MET A 144 -4.01 0.90 -13.67
C MET A 144 -4.40 -0.58 -13.82
N ARG A 145 -3.99 -1.25 -14.91
CA ARG A 145 -4.20 -2.70 -15.07
C ARG A 145 -3.52 -3.51 -13.97
N ASN A 146 -2.29 -3.15 -13.63
CA ASN A 146 -1.54 -3.85 -12.59
C ASN A 146 -2.13 -3.59 -11.19
N ILE A 147 -2.55 -2.36 -10.88
CA ILE A 147 -3.28 -2.03 -9.65
C ILE A 147 -4.58 -2.83 -9.57
N ALA A 148 -5.36 -2.92 -10.66
CA ALA A 148 -6.57 -3.73 -10.69
C ALA A 148 -6.29 -5.22 -10.43
N ALA A 149 -5.19 -5.75 -10.96
CA ALA A 149 -4.76 -7.13 -10.71
C ALA A 149 -4.36 -7.34 -9.24
N ASP A 150 -3.60 -6.41 -8.64
CA ASP A 150 -3.20 -6.44 -7.23
C ASP A 150 -4.42 -6.39 -6.30
N LEU A 151 -5.35 -5.45 -6.55
CA LEU A 151 -6.61 -5.36 -5.79
C LEU A 151 -7.46 -6.62 -5.92
N SER A 152 -7.53 -7.21 -7.12
CA SER A 152 -8.24 -8.47 -7.35
C SER A 152 -7.63 -9.62 -6.55
N PHE A 153 -6.30 -9.67 -6.44
CA PHE A 153 -5.59 -10.65 -5.62
C PHE A 153 -5.89 -10.45 -4.13
N LYS A 154 -5.83 -9.21 -3.64
CA LYS A 154 -6.15 -8.86 -2.25
C LYS A 154 -7.60 -9.22 -1.88
N ILE A 155 -8.56 -8.94 -2.78
CA ILE A 155 -9.98 -9.31 -2.57
C ILE A 155 -10.13 -10.84 -2.44
N ARG A 156 -9.52 -11.63 -3.34
CA ARG A 156 -9.59 -13.10 -3.25
C ARG A 156 -8.97 -13.65 -1.96
N GLY A 157 -7.88 -13.03 -1.49
CA GLY A 157 -7.28 -13.37 -0.20
C GLY A 157 -8.23 -13.09 0.99
N THR A 158 -8.91 -11.96 0.96
CA THR A 158 -9.92 -11.59 1.95
C THR A 158 -11.10 -12.54 1.92
N ASP A 159 -11.62 -12.90 0.75
CA ASP A 159 -12.71 -13.86 0.59
C ASP A 159 -12.36 -15.23 1.19
N LEU A 160 -11.11 -15.67 1.01
CA LEU A 160 -10.63 -16.92 1.58
C LEU A 160 -10.61 -16.86 3.11
N MET A 161 -10.07 -15.80 3.69
CA MET A 161 -10.06 -15.61 5.15
C MET A 161 -11.47 -15.56 5.74
N ILE A 162 -12.40 -14.87 5.08
CA ILE A 162 -13.82 -14.83 5.51
C ILE A 162 -14.45 -16.23 5.48
N ARG A 163 -14.20 -16.99 4.41
CA ARG A 163 -14.71 -18.38 4.32
C ARG A 163 -14.14 -19.24 5.44
N GLU A 164 -12.85 -19.18 5.70
CA GLU A 164 -12.23 -19.93 6.80
C GLU A 164 -12.85 -19.57 8.14
N GLN A 165 -13.07 -18.29 8.43
CA GLN A 165 -13.73 -17.85 9.67
C GLN A 165 -15.17 -18.35 9.79
N LEU A 166 -15.94 -18.33 8.70
CA LEU A 166 -17.35 -18.79 8.69
C LEU A 166 -17.48 -20.31 8.87
N PHE A 167 -16.54 -21.08 8.30
CA PHE A 167 -16.57 -22.55 8.37
C PHE A 167 -15.89 -23.12 9.63
N TRP A 168 -15.05 -22.32 10.30
CA TRP A 168 -14.32 -22.73 11.52
C TRP A 168 -15.03 -22.35 12.83
N GLN A 169 -16.29 -21.93 12.79
CA GLN A 169 -17.06 -21.82 14.03
C GLN A 169 -17.27 -23.25 14.58
N PRO A 170 -16.72 -23.59 15.77
CA PRO A 170 -17.04 -24.87 16.40
C PRO A 170 -18.57 -24.91 16.62
N ARG A 171 -19.23 -25.91 16.03
CA ARG A 171 -20.65 -26.16 16.32
C ARG A 171 -20.75 -26.31 17.83
N SER A 172 -21.29 -25.29 18.50
CA SER A 172 -21.70 -25.40 19.88
C SER A 172 -22.73 -26.53 19.96
N ARG A 173 -22.34 -27.63 20.64
CA ARG A 173 -23.24 -28.71 21.06
C ARG A 173 -24.12 -28.23 22.20
#